data_80193ee7f894f14628c12b04777ca069
#
_entry.id   80193ee7f894f14628c12b04777ca069
#
_cell.length_a   1.000
_cell.length_b   1.000
_cell.length_c   1.000
_cell.angle_alpha   90.00
_cell.angle_beta   90.00
_cell.angle_gamma   90.00
#
_symmetry.space_group_name_H-M   'P 1'
#
loop_
_entity.id
_entity.type
_entity.pdbx_description
1 polymer ?
#
loop_
_entity_poly.entity_id
_entity_poly.type
_entity_poly.pdbx_seq_one_letter_code
_entity_poly.pdbx_strand_id
1 'polypeptide(L)'
;MTPPNVARPLTRFIALGLASGIVACSEPPPQPTAAATAPQATQVTTRPSAPAVGDPVWHYEGDEGPSNWGMLSRKFASCASGRQQSPIDISPPGRGGGGEALKTNFSPANLRIVHHDHMADAINNGHTIQVNYSEGDTLTVGTTAYQLAQFHFHAPSEHTVNGKHFPMEMHLVHKTSDGKLAVIGVLIAEGEANAAFEPIWANLPKQKGMEHHFPNVKVDVDALLPTARTTYRYDGSLTTPPCSEAVKWFVMTSPIALSAAQIGAFTSIIRGNNRPVQPLNGRAVVTDALSGSD
;
A
#
# COMPACT_ATOMS: atom_id res chain seq x y z
N MET A 1 27.06 22.64 57.84
CA MET A 1 26.98 21.93 59.12
C MET A 1 26.72 20.45 58.83
N THR A 2 27.75 19.66 58.92
CA THR A 2 27.82 18.21 59.09
C THR A 2 28.35 17.96 60.48
N PRO A 3 28.29 16.79 61.06
CA PRO A 3 27.76 15.43 60.86
C PRO A 3 27.08 14.91 62.17
N PRO A 4 27.02 13.64 62.58
CA PRO A 4 28.01 12.57 62.40
C PRO A 4 27.47 11.15 62.10
N ASN A 5 28.38 10.41 61.61
CA ASN A 5 28.58 8.96 61.47
C ASN A 5 28.47 8.18 62.81
N VAL A 6 27.84 6.99 62.84
CA VAL A 6 28.05 5.96 63.86
C VAL A 6 28.18 4.57 63.21
N ALA A 7 29.25 3.89 63.58
CA ALA A 7 29.63 2.61 63.08
C ALA A 7 29.49 1.50 64.17
N ARG A 8 29.23 0.23 63.70
CA ARG A 8 29.62 -1.11 64.21
C ARG A 8 28.83 -1.68 65.43
N PRO A 9 28.86 -3.04 65.67
CA PRO A 9 29.87 -4.01 65.25
C PRO A 9 29.41 -5.37 64.73
N LEU A 10 30.38 -6.17 64.24
CA LEU A 10 30.37 -7.60 63.94
C LEU A 10 30.01 -8.45 65.15
N THR A 11 29.31 -9.55 64.93
CA THR A 11 29.40 -10.76 65.79
C THR A 11 29.52 -12.01 64.92
N ARG A 12 30.64 -12.66 65.03
CA ARG A 12 30.92 -14.01 64.50
C ARG A 12 30.24 -15.04 65.44
N PHE A 13 29.51 -15.96 64.88
CA PHE A 13 29.30 -17.29 65.52
C PHE A 13 29.73 -18.38 64.55
N ILE A 14 30.67 -19.20 65.00
CA ILE A 14 31.10 -20.48 64.44
C ILE A 14 30.22 -21.54 65.10
N ALA A 15 29.56 -22.37 64.32
CA ALA A 15 29.01 -23.64 64.78
C ALA A 15 29.26 -24.75 63.73
N LEU A 16 29.83 -25.78 64.23
CA LEU A 16 30.37 -26.96 63.58
C LEU A 16 29.25 -28.00 63.31
N GLY A 17 29.30 -28.67 62.16
CA GLY A 17 28.99 -30.09 62.01
C GLY A 17 27.56 -30.51 61.73
N LEU A 18 27.34 -31.13 60.60
CA LEU A 18 27.02 -32.54 60.41
C LEU A 18 26.72 -32.79 58.91
N ALA A 19 27.51 -33.66 58.32
CA ALA A 19 27.28 -34.15 56.98
C ALA A 19 26.12 -35.15 56.99
N SER A 20 25.09 -34.86 56.17
CA SER A 20 24.11 -35.86 55.75
C SER A 20 23.98 -35.77 54.26
N GLY A 21 24.42 -36.82 53.56
CA GLY A 21 24.34 -36.91 52.11
C GLY A 21 22.89 -36.94 51.61
N ILE A 22 22.54 -35.99 50.79
CA ILE A 22 21.33 -36.05 50.00
C ILE A 22 21.78 -36.17 48.55
N VAL A 23 21.41 -37.32 47.96
CA VAL A 23 21.53 -37.55 46.51
C VAL A 23 20.62 -36.54 45.82
N ALA A 24 21.22 -35.50 45.25
CA ALA A 24 20.51 -34.55 44.37
C ALA A 24 20.34 -35.25 43.03
N CYS A 25 19.11 -35.64 42.72
CA CYS A 25 18.72 -35.85 41.32
C CYS A 25 18.87 -34.54 40.55
N SER A 26 19.85 -34.48 39.66
CA SER A 26 20.02 -33.37 38.76
C SER A 26 18.90 -33.38 37.75
N GLU A 27 17.98 -32.42 37.84
CA GLU A 27 17.07 -32.11 36.77
C GLU A 27 17.84 -31.64 35.53
N PRO A 28 17.53 -32.15 34.32
CA PRO A 28 18.16 -31.67 33.12
C PRO A 28 17.76 -30.20 32.88
N PRO A 29 18.61 -29.35 32.30
CA PRO A 29 18.30 -27.97 32.01
C PRO A 29 17.12 -27.92 31.03
N PRO A 30 16.23 -26.91 31.15
CA PRO A 30 15.11 -26.73 30.24
C PRO A 30 15.62 -26.60 28.81
N GLN A 31 15.09 -27.42 27.93
CA GLN A 31 15.34 -27.30 26.49
C GLN A 31 14.85 -25.93 26.02
N PRO A 32 15.59 -25.25 25.15
CA PRO A 32 15.12 -24.01 24.56
C PRO A 32 13.83 -24.28 23.81
N THR A 33 12.75 -23.62 24.22
CA THR A 33 11.50 -23.57 23.50
C THR A 33 11.78 -23.18 22.06
N ALA A 34 11.38 -24.01 21.12
CA ALA A 34 11.50 -23.73 19.69
C ALA A 34 10.89 -22.36 19.41
N ALA A 35 11.70 -21.45 18.88
CA ALA A 35 11.21 -20.19 18.36
C ALA A 35 10.13 -20.50 17.34
N ALA A 36 8.98 -19.83 17.46
CA ALA A 36 7.90 -19.95 16.51
C ALA A 36 8.45 -19.63 15.11
N THR A 37 8.47 -20.62 14.26
CA THR A 37 8.92 -20.48 12.87
C THR A 37 7.97 -19.52 12.18
N ALA A 38 8.46 -18.40 11.72
CA ALA A 38 7.69 -17.48 10.90
C ALA A 38 7.07 -18.24 9.72
N PRO A 39 5.83 -17.91 9.30
CA PRO A 39 5.19 -18.60 8.20
C PRO A 39 6.05 -18.49 6.94
N GLN A 40 6.50 -19.61 6.41
CA GLN A 40 7.28 -19.65 5.18
C GLN A 40 6.37 -19.34 3.99
N ALA A 41 6.77 -18.36 3.18
CA ALA A 41 6.12 -18.06 1.92
C ALA A 41 6.34 -19.22 0.95
N THR A 42 5.25 -19.72 0.37
CA THR A 42 5.35 -20.65 -0.75
C THR A 42 5.68 -19.84 -2.00
N GLN A 43 6.90 -19.96 -2.49
CA GLN A 43 7.30 -19.34 -3.75
C GLN A 43 6.62 -20.09 -4.90
N VAL A 44 5.58 -19.51 -5.44
CA VAL A 44 5.06 -19.91 -6.72
C VAL A 44 5.93 -19.25 -7.78
N THR A 45 6.90 -19.97 -8.30
CA THR A 45 7.70 -19.52 -9.45
C THR A 45 6.82 -19.50 -10.69
N THR A 46 5.98 -18.49 -10.82
CA THR A 46 5.48 -18.11 -12.12
C THR A 46 6.66 -17.45 -12.83
N ARG A 47 7.17 -18.17 -13.84
CA ARG A 47 8.16 -17.62 -14.77
C ARG A 47 7.66 -16.23 -15.20
N PRO A 48 8.46 -15.15 -15.06
CA PRO A 48 8.05 -13.85 -15.56
C PRO A 48 7.61 -14.04 -17.00
N SER A 49 6.37 -13.65 -17.32
CA SER A 49 5.96 -13.57 -18.71
C SER A 49 6.93 -12.60 -19.35
N ALA A 50 7.74 -13.07 -20.28
CA ALA A 50 8.58 -12.18 -21.06
C ALA A 50 7.68 -11.06 -21.60
N PRO A 51 8.11 -9.78 -21.59
CA PRO A 51 7.32 -8.70 -22.16
C PRO A 51 6.87 -9.12 -23.53
N ALA A 52 5.57 -8.93 -23.82
CA ALA A 52 5.04 -9.27 -25.13
C ALA A 52 5.89 -8.53 -26.16
N VAL A 53 6.43 -9.30 -27.13
CA VAL A 53 7.31 -8.73 -28.16
C VAL A 53 6.60 -7.55 -28.80
N GLY A 54 7.02 -6.33 -28.51
CA GLY A 54 6.51 -5.11 -29.13
C GLY A 54 6.07 -3.94 -28.24
N ASP A 55 5.97 -4.08 -26.92
CA ASP A 55 5.69 -2.92 -26.07
C ASP A 55 7.00 -2.29 -25.58
N PRO A 56 7.15 -0.95 -25.72
CA PRO A 56 8.36 -0.25 -25.29
C PRO A 56 8.47 -0.29 -23.77
N VAL A 57 9.69 -0.40 -23.30
CA VAL A 57 10.04 -0.18 -21.91
C VAL A 57 9.80 1.29 -21.56
N TRP A 58 9.27 1.56 -20.39
CA TRP A 58 9.08 2.90 -19.87
C TRP A 58 9.54 2.96 -18.41
N HIS A 59 9.92 4.16 -17.97
CA HIS A 59 10.41 4.42 -16.62
C HIS A 59 9.78 5.69 -16.06
N TYR A 60 10.08 6.00 -14.81
CA TYR A 60 9.69 7.28 -14.18
C TYR A 60 10.75 8.39 -14.36
N GLU A 61 11.92 8.06 -14.90
CA GLU A 61 13.04 8.96 -15.07
C GLU A 61 13.67 8.84 -16.47
N GLY A 62 14.47 9.85 -16.85
CA GLY A 62 15.22 9.84 -18.10
C GLY A 62 14.34 9.95 -19.35
N ASP A 63 14.89 9.46 -20.47
CA ASP A 63 14.26 9.56 -21.79
C ASP A 63 12.98 8.70 -21.92
N GLU A 64 12.80 7.71 -21.04
CA GLU A 64 11.63 6.84 -20.96
C GLU A 64 10.68 7.28 -19.86
N GLY A 65 10.90 8.47 -19.28
CA GLY A 65 10.11 9.08 -18.21
C GLY A 65 8.77 9.65 -18.66
N PRO A 66 7.93 10.11 -17.69
CA PRO A 66 6.54 10.52 -17.93
C PRO A 66 6.35 11.61 -19.00
N SER A 67 7.30 12.52 -19.16
CA SER A 67 7.26 13.55 -20.20
C SER A 67 7.35 12.99 -21.62
N ASN A 68 7.88 11.80 -21.78
CA ASN A 68 8.15 11.16 -23.06
C ASN A 68 7.27 9.94 -23.35
N TRP A 69 6.49 9.45 -22.38
CA TRP A 69 5.69 8.24 -22.53
C TRP A 69 4.85 8.22 -23.81
N GLY A 70 4.18 9.33 -24.15
CA GLY A 70 3.34 9.40 -25.35
C GLY A 70 4.11 9.29 -26.67
N MET A 71 5.43 9.43 -26.65
CA MET A 71 6.31 9.30 -27.82
C MET A 71 6.96 7.92 -27.94
N LEU A 72 6.99 7.13 -26.84
CA LEU A 72 7.62 5.81 -26.82
C LEU A 72 6.87 4.80 -27.70
N SER A 73 5.56 4.93 -27.83
CA SER A 73 4.73 4.07 -28.66
C SER A 73 3.43 4.76 -29.09
N ARG A 74 2.91 4.39 -30.26
CA ARG A 74 1.55 4.77 -30.67
C ARG A 74 0.47 4.31 -29.70
N LYS A 75 0.68 3.18 -29.02
CA LYS A 75 -0.20 2.67 -27.96
C LYS A 75 -0.26 3.63 -26.75
N PHE A 76 0.79 4.40 -26.51
CA PHE A 76 0.90 5.33 -25.37
C PHE A 76 0.54 6.78 -25.74
N ALA A 77 0.00 7.02 -26.94
CA ALA A 77 -0.33 8.36 -27.42
C ALA A 77 -1.21 9.14 -26.44
N SER A 78 -2.12 8.49 -25.72
CA SER A 78 -2.97 9.13 -24.70
C SER A 78 -2.17 9.78 -23.57
N CYS A 79 -0.95 9.31 -23.27
CA CYS A 79 -0.10 9.92 -22.25
C CYS A 79 0.29 11.37 -22.59
N ALA A 80 0.38 11.72 -23.89
CA ALA A 80 0.70 13.07 -24.36
C ALA A 80 -0.53 13.85 -24.84
N SER A 81 -1.49 13.18 -25.50
CA SER A 81 -2.61 13.86 -26.18
C SER A 81 -3.94 13.76 -25.44
N GLY A 82 -4.04 12.96 -24.40
CA GLY A 82 -5.25 12.77 -23.59
C GLY A 82 -5.65 14.06 -22.88
N ARG A 83 -6.93 14.25 -22.70
CA ARG A 83 -7.50 15.46 -22.10
C ARG A 83 -8.12 15.20 -20.71
N GLN A 84 -8.32 13.93 -20.36
CA GLN A 84 -8.84 13.48 -19.06
C GLN A 84 -7.78 12.68 -18.32
N GLN A 85 -6.57 13.21 -18.24
CA GLN A 85 -5.43 12.52 -17.67
C GLN A 85 -5.38 12.63 -16.14
N SER A 86 -4.78 11.60 -15.50
CA SER A 86 -4.48 11.51 -14.06
C SER A 86 -2.96 11.39 -13.86
N PRO A 87 -2.45 11.75 -12.63
CA PRO A 87 -3.16 12.37 -11.50
C PRO A 87 -3.47 13.86 -11.75
N ILE A 88 -4.19 14.49 -10.80
CA ILE A 88 -4.48 15.93 -10.84
C ILE A 88 -4.10 16.62 -9.53
N ASP A 89 -3.96 17.95 -9.57
CA ASP A 89 -3.97 18.75 -8.35
C ASP A 89 -5.41 18.97 -7.90
N ILE A 90 -5.72 18.53 -6.69
CA ILE A 90 -7.02 18.70 -6.06
C ILE A 90 -7.02 20.05 -5.33
N SER A 91 -7.50 21.08 -5.99
CA SER A 91 -7.84 22.33 -5.30
C SER A 91 -9.20 22.16 -4.62
N PRO A 92 -9.49 22.88 -3.50
CA PRO A 92 -10.75 22.70 -2.78
C PRO A 92 -11.92 22.73 -3.76
N PRO A 93 -12.70 21.66 -3.87
CA PRO A 93 -13.78 21.59 -4.82
C PRO A 93 -14.87 22.58 -4.43
N GLY A 94 -15.51 23.16 -5.43
CA GLY A 94 -16.81 23.75 -5.21
C GLY A 94 -17.74 22.68 -4.58
N ARG A 95 -18.59 23.08 -3.65
CA ARG A 95 -19.62 22.19 -3.09
C ARG A 95 -20.56 21.77 -4.21
N GLY A 96 -20.34 20.57 -4.74
CA GLY A 96 -21.21 19.95 -5.74
C GLY A 96 -21.56 18.56 -5.24
N GLY A 97 -22.74 18.41 -4.65
CA GLY A 97 -23.32 17.10 -4.37
C GLY A 97 -24.15 16.68 -5.56
N GLY A 98 -24.25 15.39 -5.86
CA GLY A 98 -25.12 14.85 -6.88
C GLY A 98 -24.48 13.78 -7.77
N GLY A 99 -23.39 13.14 -7.32
CA GLY A 99 -22.84 11.98 -7.99
C GLY A 99 -23.68 10.71 -7.79
N GLU A 100 -23.38 9.66 -8.55
CA GLU A 100 -23.94 8.32 -8.33
C GLU A 100 -23.57 7.82 -6.94
N ALA A 101 -24.49 7.09 -6.29
CA ALA A 101 -24.21 6.48 -4.99
C ALA A 101 -22.99 5.58 -5.06
N LEU A 102 -22.13 5.66 -4.03
CA LEU A 102 -20.93 4.85 -3.90
C LEU A 102 -21.08 3.87 -2.72
N LYS A 103 -20.78 2.61 -2.94
CA LYS A 103 -20.80 1.58 -1.90
C LYS A 103 -19.60 0.66 -2.04
N THR A 104 -18.94 0.35 -0.91
CA THR A 104 -17.91 -0.69 -0.85
C THR A 104 -18.44 -1.93 -0.12
N ASN A 105 -17.94 -3.08 -0.54
CA ASN A 105 -18.11 -4.36 0.16
C ASN A 105 -16.76 -5.07 0.13
N PHE A 106 -16.00 -4.94 1.22
CA PHE A 106 -14.67 -5.51 1.37
C PHE A 106 -14.66 -6.53 2.50
N SER A 107 -13.87 -7.58 2.34
CA SER A 107 -13.66 -8.64 3.32
C SER A 107 -12.17 -9.03 3.40
N PRO A 108 -11.68 -9.53 4.56
CA PRO A 108 -10.29 -9.92 4.68
C PRO A 108 -9.91 -11.07 3.74
N ALA A 109 -8.87 -10.90 2.94
CA ALA A 109 -8.35 -11.89 2.01
C ALA A 109 -6.90 -12.28 2.29
N ASN A 110 -6.43 -13.36 1.65
CA ASN A 110 -5.04 -13.79 1.78
C ASN A 110 -4.09 -12.85 1.05
N LEU A 111 -2.96 -12.53 1.66
CA LEU A 111 -1.95 -11.65 1.08
C LEU A 111 -1.29 -12.30 -0.14
N ARG A 112 -1.34 -11.59 -1.27
CA ARG A 112 -0.57 -11.86 -2.48
C ARG A 112 0.12 -10.57 -2.89
N ILE A 113 1.43 -10.51 -2.69
CA ILE A 113 2.21 -9.28 -2.90
C ILE A 113 3.30 -9.51 -3.93
N VAL A 114 3.52 -8.53 -4.80
CA VAL A 114 4.52 -8.58 -5.87
C VAL A 114 5.19 -7.21 -6.04
N HIS A 115 6.47 -7.25 -6.38
CA HIS A 115 7.23 -6.08 -6.80
C HIS A 115 7.37 -6.13 -8.33
N HIS A 116 6.61 -5.29 -9.01
CA HIS A 116 6.63 -5.21 -10.47
C HIS A 116 7.79 -4.37 -10.99
N ASP A 117 8.42 -4.87 -12.05
CA ASP A 117 9.40 -4.12 -12.83
C ASP A 117 8.79 -3.60 -14.15
N HIS A 118 8.12 -4.48 -14.89
CA HIS A 118 7.33 -4.15 -16.06
C HIS A 118 6.26 -5.21 -16.27
N MET A 119 5.05 -4.80 -16.62
CA MET A 119 4.05 -5.70 -17.15
C MET A 119 3.30 -5.04 -18.30
N ALA A 120 2.90 -5.82 -19.30
CA ALA A 120 2.23 -5.37 -20.50
C ALA A 120 0.71 -5.26 -20.36
N ASP A 121 0.17 -5.42 -19.18
CA ASP A 121 -1.28 -5.43 -18.93
C ASP A 121 -1.78 -4.02 -18.53
N ALA A 122 -3.03 -3.69 -18.92
CA ALA A 122 -3.64 -2.38 -18.69
C ALA A 122 -3.83 -2.01 -17.20
N ILE A 123 -3.70 -2.97 -16.29
CA ILE A 123 -3.77 -2.76 -14.83
C ILE A 123 -2.38 -2.63 -14.23
N ASN A 124 -1.40 -2.60 -15.08
CA ASN A 124 -0.03 -2.77 -14.68
C ASN A 124 0.67 -1.47 -14.36
N ASN A 125 1.30 -1.45 -13.24
CA ASN A 125 1.82 -0.25 -12.62
C ASN A 125 3.32 -0.13 -12.69
N GLY A 126 4.04 -0.92 -13.46
CA GLY A 126 5.49 -0.91 -13.51
C GLY A 126 6.14 -0.21 -12.31
N HIS A 127 7.20 -0.70 -11.76
CA HIS A 127 7.93 -0.03 -10.69
C HIS A 127 7.15 0.24 -9.38
N THR A 128 6.20 -0.62 -9.01
CA THR A 128 5.52 -0.53 -7.71
C THR A 128 5.46 -1.86 -6.99
N ILE A 129 5.18 -1.82 -5.69
CA ILE A 129 4.76 -2.99 -4.92
C ILE A 129 3.25 -3.06 -4.99
N GLN A 130 2.74 -4.16 -5.54
CA GLN A 130 1.33 -4.41 -5.76
C GLN A 130 0.86 -5.60 -4.93
N VAL A 131 -0.33 -5.48 -4.37
CA VAL A 131 -1.06 -6.57 -3.72
C VAL A 131 -2.19 -7.00 -4.63
N ASN A 132 -2.08 -8.20 -5.21
CA ASN A 132 -3.14 -8.78 -6.01
C ASN A 132 -4.26 -9.28 -5.11
N TYR A 133 -5.49 -9.07 -5.54
CA TYR A 133 -6.67 -9.44 -4.78
C TYR A 133 -7.46 -10.54 -5.48
N SER A 134 -7.98 -11.48 -4.72
CA SER A 134 -8.89 -12.50 -5.24
C SER A 134 -10.32 -11.96 -5.28
N GLU A 135 -11.19 -12.61 -6.05
CA GLU A 135 -12.59 -12.20 -6.23
C GLU A 135 -13.35 -12.05 -4.90
N GLY A 136 -14.30 -11.12 -4.86
CA GLY A 136 -15.23 -10.93 -3.76
C GLY A 136 -15.44 -9.48 -3.34
N ASP A 137 -14.38 -8.68 -3.30
CA ASP A 137 -14.44 -7.30 -2.86
C ASP A 137 -14.87 -6.37 -4.00
N THR A 138 -15.81 -5.48 -3.72
CA THR A 138 -16.43 -4.64 -4.75
C THR A 138 -16.54 -3.18 -4.35
N LEU A 139 -16.41 -2.31 -5.35
CA LEU A 139 -16.87 -0.92 -5.34
C LEU A 139 -18.09 -0.83 -6.25
N THR A 140 -19.23 -0.40 -5.74
CA THR A 140 -20.43 -0.13 -6.55
C THR A 140 -20.55 1.38 -6.78
N VAL A 141 -20.69 1.76 -8.05
CA VAL A 141 -20.91 3.15 -8.49
C VAL A 141 -22.25 3.21 -9.19
N GLY A 142 -23.24 3.84 -8.55
CA GLY A 142 -24.62 3.77 -9.01
C GLY A 142 -25.15 2.33 -8.99
N THR A 143 -25.35 1.76 -10.17
CA THR A 143 -25.79 0.35 -10.33
C THR A 143 -24.66 -0.56 -10.84
N THR A 144 -23.46 -0.04 -11.08
CA THR A 144 -22.35 -0.78 -11.65
C THR A 144 -21.40 -1.26 -10.56
N ALA A 145 -21.20 -2.57 -10.45
CA ALA A 145 -20.22 -3.18 -9.55
C ALA A 145 -18.87 -3.38 -10.25
N TYR A 146 -17.80 -2.93 -9.60
CA TYR A 146 -16.42 -3.10 -9.99
C TYR A 146 -15.73 -4.01 -8.98
N GLN A 147 -15.10 -5.09 -9.43
CA GLN A 147 -14.34 -6.01 -8.59
C GLN A 147 -12.98 -5.41 -8.25
N LEU A 148 -12.54 -5.50 -6.99
CA LEU A 148 -11.18 -5.15 -6.61
C LEU A 148 -10.21 -6.14 -7.27
N ALA A 149 -9.36 -5.63 -8.14
CA ALA A 149 -8.36 -6.44 -8.84
C ALA A 149 -7.00 -6.45 -8.11
N GLN A 150 -6.58 -5.29 -7.62
CA GLN A 150 -5.32 -5.10 -6.93
C GLN A 150 -5.29 -3.74 -6.24
N PHE A 151 -4.34 -3.55 -5.33
CA PHE A 151 -3.94 -2.24 -4.85
C PHE A 151 -2.41 -2.12 -4.81
N HIS A 152 -1.91 -0.90 -4.91
CA HIS A 152 -0.48 -0.61 -5.00
C HIS A 152 -0.18 0.79 -4.44
N PHE A 153 1.12 1.12 -4.38
CA PHE A 153 1.57 2.31 -3.69
C PHE A 153 2.49 3.17 -4.55
N HIS A 154 2.42 4.47 -4.31
CA HIS A 154 3.28 5.49 -4.89
C HIS A 154 3.97 6.30 -3.77
N ALA A 155 5.24 6.67 -4.00
CA ALA A 155 6.00 7.55 -3.13
C ALA A 155 6.88 8.50 -3.96
N PRO A 156 6.65 9.83 -3.89
CA PRO A 156 5.54 10.52 -3.20
C PRO A 156 4.16 10.22 -3.81
N SER A 157 3.09 10.85 -3.27
CA SER A 157 1.75 10.74 -3.83
C SER A 157 1.71 11.22 -5.29
N GLU A 158 0.82 10.63 -6.09
CA GLU A 158 0.59 11.08 -7.46
C GLU A 158 -0.33 12.30 -7.48
N HIS A 159 -1.46 12.24 -6.76
CA HIS A 159 -2.30 13.42 -6.57
C HIS A 159 -1.62 14.42 -5.62
N THR A 160 -1.89 15.69 -5.86
CA THR A 160 -1.57 16.77 -4.93
C THR A 160 -2.84 17.39 -4.39
N VAL A 161 -2.75 18.00 -3.20
CA VAL A 161 -3.82 18.84 -2.65
C VAL A 161 -3.26 20.23 -2.43
N ASN A 162 -3.84 21.23 -3.12
CA ASN A 162 -3.33 22.60 -3.14
C ASN A 162 -1.83 22.65 -3.51
N GLY A 163 -1.44 21.91 -4.53
CA GLY A 163 -0.07 21.83 -5.06
C GLY A 163 0.93 21.06 -4.18
N LYS A 164 0.49 20.38 -3.13
CA LYS A 164 1.39 19.66 -2.22
C LYS A 164 1.19 18.15 -2.30
N HIS A 165 2.30 17.44 -2.48
CA HIS A 165 2.32 15.98 -2.36
C HIS A 165 2.22 15.53 -0.90
N PHE A 166 1.65 14.35 -0.71
CA PHE A 166 1.77 13.56 0.51
C PHE A 166 2.99 12.63 0.40
N PRO A 167 3.53 12.11 1.52
CA PRO A 167 4.62 11.13 1.50
C PRO A 167 4.35 9.91 0.63
N MET A 168 3.11 9.42 0.61
CA MET A 168 2.72 8.28 -0.21
C MET A 168 1.25 8.38 -0.63
N GLU A 169 0.86 7.53 -1.59
CA GLU A 169 -0.53 7.31 -1.99
C GLU A 169 -0.74 5.82 -2.28
N MET A 170 -1.91 5.31 -1.94
CA MET A 170 -2.35 3.96 -2.27
C MET A 170 -3.50 4.03 -3.27
N HIS A 171 -3.45 3.21 -4.31
CA HIS A 171 -4.53 3.06 -5.30
C HIS A 171 -5.15 1.68 -5.21
N LEU A 172 -6.47 1.63 -4.97
CA LEU A 172 -7.26 0.40 -5.05
C LEU A 172 -7.96 0.36 -6.41
N VAL A 173 -7.47 -0.50 -7.28
CA VAL A 173 -7.94 -0.59 -8.67
C VAL A 173 -9.04 -1.63 -8.79
N HIS A 174 -10.21 -1.18 -9.25
CA HIS A 174 -11.38 -2.01 -9.44
C HIS A 174 -11.74 -2.08 -10.92
N LYS A 175 -12.28 -3.22 -11.36
CA LYS A 175 -12.59 -3.50 -12.77
C LYS A 175 -13.93 -4.21 -12.91
N THR A 176 -14.71 -3.82 -13.91
CA THR A 176 -15.90 -4.58 -14.35
C THR A 176 -15.49 -5.73 -15.27
N SER A 177 -16.40 -6.67 -15.50
CA SER A 177 -16.19 -7.78 -16.44
C SER A 177 -15.98 -7.31 -17.89
N ASP A 178 -16.54 -6.14 -18.27
CA ASP A 178 -16.36 -5.51 -19.58
C ASP A 178 -15.14 -4.55 -19.63
N GLY A 179 -14.32 -4.51 -18.57
CA GLY A 179 -13.04 -3.81 -18.55
C GLY A 179 -13.07 -2.35 -18.15
N LYS A 180 -14.21 -1.79 -17.71
CA LYS A 180 -14.26 -0.43 -17.14
C LYS A 180 -13.51 -0.38 -15.82
N LEU A 181 -12.86 0.74 -15.53
CA LEU A 181 -12.03 0.92 -14.34
C LEU A 181 -12.59 1.98 -13.39
N ALA A 182 -12.44 1.70 -12.11
CA ALA A 182 -12.67 2.65 -11.04
C ALA A 182 -11.52 2.52 -10.01
N VAL A 183 -11.02 3.64 -9.51
CA VAL A 183 -9.89 3.66 -8.57
C VAL A 183 -10.26 4.47 -7.34
N ILE A 184 -10.02 3.88 -6.16
CA ILE A 184 -10.01 4.63 -4.91
C ILE A 184 -8.55 5.01 -4.63
N GLY A 185 -8.28 6.32 -4.54
CA GLY A 185 -7.00 6.87 -4.12
C GLY A 185 -7.02 7.21 -2.63
N VAL A 186 -5.99 6.81 -1.90
CA VAL A 186 -5.85 7.08 -0.46
C VAL A 186 -4.53 7.78 -0.22
N LEU A 187 -4.60 9.06 0.13
CA LEU A 187 -3.42 9.85 0.48
C LEU A 187 -2.87 9.40 1.85
N ILE A 188 -1.56 9.33 1.97
CA ILE A 188 -0.87 8.82 3.15
C ILE A 188 0.03 9.91 3.71
N ALA A 189 -0.28 10.38 4.93
CA ALA A 189 0.51 11.34 5.67
C ALA A 189 1.51 10.63 6.60
N GLU A 190 2.57 11.32 6.98
CA GLU A 190 3.42 10.87 8.09
C GLU A 190 2.72 11.14 9.42
N GLY A 191 2.73 10.13 10.32
CA GLY A 191 2.12 10.23 11.64
C GLY A 191 2.40 8.99 12.49
N GLU A 192 1.39 8.52 13.20
CA GLU A 192 1.50 7.30 14.00
C GLU A 192 1.58 6.04 13.15
N ALA A 193 2.17 4.98 13.72
CA ALA A 193 2.24 3.68 13.05
C ALA A 193 0.83 3.11 12.87
N ASN A 194 0.57 2.58 11.68
CA ASN A 194 -0.71 1.97 11.35
C ASN A 194 -0.60 0.45 11.31
N ALA A 195 -1.19 -0.21 12.30
CA ALA A 195 -1.13 -1.65 12.45
C ALA A 195 -1.88 -2.42 11.33
N ALA A 196 -2.87 -1.79 10.66
CA ALA A 196 -3.58 -2.42 9.56
C ALA A 196 -2.67 -2.73 8.36
N PHE A 197 -1.56 -1.99 8.23
CA PHE A 197 -0.56 -2.20 7.18
C PHE A 197 0.49 -3.26 7.54
N GLU A 198 0.57 -3.69 8.79
CA GLU A 198 1.60 -4.65 9.24
C GLU A 198 1.64 -5.95 8.42
N PRO A 199 0.49 -6.58 8.06
CA PRO A 199 0.52 -7.79 7.23
C PRO A 199 1.24 -7.60 5.89
N ILE A 200 1.18 -6.41 5.31
CA ILE A 200 1.83 -6.05 4.05
C ILE A 200 3.28 -5.67 4.31
N TRP A 201 3.53 -4.79 5.28
CA TRP A 201 4.85 -4.22 5.56
C TRP A 201 5.87 -5.26 6.05
N ALA A 202 5.42 -6.23 6.86
CA ALA A 202 6.26 -7.36 7.26
C ALA A 202 6.67 -8.27 6.08
N ASN A 203 5.98 -8.15 4.94
CA ASN A 203 6.14 -9.02 3.78
C ASN A 203 6.50 -8.26 2.49
N LEU A 204 7.00 -7.02 2.60
CA LEU A 204 7.42 -6.22 1.43
C LEU A 204 8.48 -6.96 0.60
N PRO A 205 8.24 -7.22 -0.70
CA PRO A 205 9.17 -7.95 -1.55
C PRO A 205 10.38 -7.06 -1.89
N LYS A 206 11.57 -7.54 -1.56
CA LYS A 206 12.83 -6.84 -1.85
C LYS A 206 13.34 -7.11 -3.27
N GLN A 207 12.86 -8.17 -3.91
CA GLN A 207 13.25 -8.58 -5.26
C GLN A 207 12.12 -8.36 -6.25
N LYS A 208 12.47 -7.86 -7.43
CA LYS A 208 11.54 -7.59 -8.52
C LYS A 208 11.05 -8.87 -9.19
N GLY A 209 9.81 -8.86 -9.71
CA GLY A 209 9.28 -9.88 -10.61
C GLY A 209 8.83 -11.18 -9.94
N MET A 210 8.81 -11.27 -8.61
CA MET A 210 8.32 -12.45 -7.89
C MET A 210 7.02 -12.13 -7.17
N GLU A 211 5.99 -12.96 -7.38
CA GLU A 211 4.77 -12.94 -6.58
C GLU A 211 4.96 -13.87 -5.37
N HIS A 212 4.71 -13.33 -4.18
CA HIS A 212 4.72 -14.09 -2.94
C HIS A 212 3.29 -14.29 -2.45
N HIS A 213 2.92 -15.55 -2.19
CA HIS A 213 1.61 -15.90 -1.66
C HIS A 213 1.73 -16.34 -0.19
N PHE A 214 1.02 -15.66 0.69
CA PHE A 214 1.00 -15.91 2.13
C PHE A 214 -0.39 -16.39 2.56
N PRO A 215 -0.70 -17.70 2.48
CA PRO A 215 -2.06 -18.22 2.68
C PRO A 215 -2.60 -18.01 4.11
N ASN A 216 -1.72 -17.76 5.07
CA ASN A 216 -2.07 -17.53 6.48
C ASN A 216 -2.01 -16.06 6.91
N VAL A 217 -1.66 -15.15 5.99
CA VAL A 217 -1.63 -13.71 6.25
C VAL A 217 -2.86 -13.08 5.63
N LYS A 218 -3.70 -12.45 6.43
CA LYS A 218 -4.90 -11.76 5.98
C LYS A 218 -4.66 -10.28 5.84
N VAL A 219 -5.25 -9.68 4.81
CA VAL A 219 -5.33 -8.24 4.62
C VAL A 219 -6.79 -7.85 4.61
N ASP A 220 -7.15 -6.94 5.49
CA ASP A 220 -8.46 -6.32 5.55
C ASP A 220 -8.37 -4.95 4.85
N VAL A 221 -8.89 -4.88 3.63
CA VAL A 221 -8.83 -3.66 2.80
C VAL A 221 -9.66 -2.54 3.41
N ASP A 222 -10.76 -2.85 4.09
CA ASP A 222 -11.57 -1.83 4.75
C ASP A 222 -10.81 -1.12 5.86
N ALA A 223 -9.97 -1.85 6.60
CA ALA A 223 -9.11 -1.31 7.65
C ALA A 223 -7.97 -0.43 7.10
N LEU A 224 -7.63 -0.53 5.80
CA LEU A 224 -6.64 0.34 5.15
C LEU A 224 -7.22 1.71 4.75
N LEU A 225 -8.54 1.89 4.79
CA LEU A 225 -9.20 3.12 4.40
C LEU A 225 -9.37 4.06 5.60
N PRO A 226 -9.42 5.40 5.40
CA PRO A 226 -9.72 6.33 6.47
C PRO A 226 -11.15 6.12 6.98
N THR A 227 -11.40 6.41 8.25
CA THR A 227 -12.74 6.33 8.85
C THR A 227 -13.74 7.28 8.18
N ALA A 228 -13.28 8.46 7.79
CA ALA A 228 -14.10 9.41 7.03
C ALA A 228 -14.19 8.96 5.57
N ARG A 229 -15.38 8.56 5.14
CA ARG A 229 -15.64 7.95 3.82
C ARG A 229 -16.12 8.99 2.80
N THR A 230 -15.48 10.14 2.74
CA THR A 230 -15.75 11.18 1.73
C THR A 230 -14.66 11.18 0.68
N THR A 231 -15.02 11.33 -0.59
CA THR A 231 -14.09 11.30 -1.72
C THR A 231 -14.19 12.55 -2.58
N TYR A 232 -13.08 12.95 -3.16
CA TYR A 232 -13.02 13.78 -4.34
C TYR A 232 -13.20 12.90 -5.56
N ARG A 233 -14.16 13.21 -6.42
CA ARG A 233 -14.50 12.42 -7.58
C ARG A 233 -14.25 13.19 -8.86
N TYR A 234 -13.65 12.52 -9.84
CA TYR A 234 -13.45 13.03 -11.19
C TYR A 234 -13.27 11.90 -12.21
N ASP A 235 -13.49 12.17 -13.49
CA ASP A 235 -13.16 11.25 -14.57
C ASP A 235 -11.72 11.49 -15.04
N GLY A 236 -10.94 10.43 -15.12
CA GLY A 236 -9.50 10.48 -15.36
C GLY A 236 -8.98 9.33 -16.21
N SER A 237 -7.73 8.98 -15.98
CA SER A 237 -6.99 7.94 -16.71
C SER A 237 -6.24 7.00 -15.79
N LEU A 238 -5.62 5.96 -16.38
CA LEU A 238 -4.48 5.31 -15.76
C LEU A 238 -3.33 6.32 -15.60
N THR A 239 -2.56 6.19 -14.53
CA THR A 239 -1.39 7.05 -14.25
C THR A 239 -0.09 6.49 -14.82
N THR A 240 -0.15 5.35 -15.48
CA THR A 240 0.97 4.70 -16.17
C THR A 240 0.61 4.44 -17.63
N PRO A 241 1.56 4.26 -18.54
CA PRO A 241 1.26 3.81 -19.90
C PRO A 241 0.35 2.57 -19.92
N PRO A 242 -0.67 2.57 -20.79
CA PRO A 242 -0.90 3.47 -21.92
C PRO A 242 -1.69 4.74 -21.60
N CYS A 243 -1.90 5.12 -20.33
CA CYS A 243 -2.63 6.31 -19.87
C CYS A 243 -4.07 6.36 -20.40
N SER A 244 -4.71 5.19 -20.53
CA SER A 244 -6.08 5.06 -21.02
C SER A 244 -7.05 5.87 -20.17
N GLU A 245 -7.92 6.64 -20.80
CA GLU A 245 -8.93 7.47 -20.17
C GLU A 245 -10.20 6.65 -19.81
N ALA A 246 -11.24 7.33 -19.34
CA ALA A 246 -12.49 6.74 -18.85
C ALA A 246 -12.32 5.91 -17.54
N VAL A 247 -11.36 6.29 -16.70
CA VAL A 247 -11.22 5.77 -15.33
C VAL A 247 -11.98 6.67 -14.36
N LYS A 248 -12.86 6.08 -13.55
CA LYS A 248 -13.54 6.81 -12.47
C LYS A 248 -12.61 6.88 -11.25
N TRP A 249 -12.29 8.09 -10.80
CA TRP A 249 -11.45 8.33 -9.65
C TRP A 249 -12.25 8.79 -8.43
N PHE A 250 -11.90 8.22 -7.27
CA PHE A 250 -12.44 8.52 -5.95
C PHE A 250 -11.30 8.69 -4.96
N VAL A 251 -10.75 9.90 -4.86
CA VAL A 251 -9.63 10.17 -3.94
C VAL A 251 -10.19 10.52 -2.57
N MET A 252 -9.83 9.77 -1.53
CA MET A 252 -10.29 10.02 -0.16
C MET A 252 -9.90 11.42 0.29
N THR A 253 -10.86 12.16 0.87
CA THR A 253 -10.62 13.55 1.32
C THR A 253 -9.76 13.61 2.58
N SER A 254 -9.79 12.56 3.41
CA SER A 254 -8.98 12.42 4.61
C SER A 254 -7.83 11.47 4.35
N PRO A 255 -6.57 11.86 4.63
CA PRO A 255 -5.46 10.95 4.55
C PRO A 255 -5.50 9.94 5.71
N ILE A 256 -4.85 8.80 5.50
CA ILE A 256 -4.42 7.91 6.59
C ILE A 256 -3.01 8.29 7.03
N ALA A 257 -2.60 7.80 8.21
CA ALA A 257 -1.23 7.99 8.69
C ALA A 257 -0.43 6.68 8.59
N LEU A 258 0.85 6.80 8.25
CA LEU A 258 1.88 5.80 8.45
C LEU A 258 3.05 6.43 9.19
N SER A 259 3.78 5.65 10.00
CA SER A 259 4.97 6.16 10.66
C SER A 259 6.10 6.43 9.67
N ALA A 260 7.03 7.31 10.05
CA ALA A 260 8.26 7.55 9.27
C ALA A 260 9.02 6.24 8.96
N ALA A 261 9.01 5.27 9.90
CA ALA A 261 9.62 3.95 9.70
C ALA A 261 8.89 3.13 8.63
N GLN A 262 7.54 3.15 8.62
CA GLN A 262 6.75 2.47 7.60
C GLN A 262 6.95 3.11 6.22
N ILE A 263 6.89 4.42 6.12
CA ILE A 263 7.18 5.16 4.88
C ILE A 263 8.61 4.86 4.40
N GLY A 264 9.59 4.90 5.32
CA GLY A 264 11.00 4.60 5.03
C GLY A 264 11.22 3.17 4.55
N ALA A 265 10.50 2.19 5.08
CA ALA A 265 10.58 0.80 4.63
C ALA A 265 10.16 0.66 3.16
N PHE A 266 9.06 1.29 2.74
CA PHE A 266 8.63 1.29 1.34
C PHE A 266 9.61 2.07 0.45
N THR A 267 9.98 3.30 0.84
CA THR A 267 10.83 4.17 0.03
C THR A 267 12.28 3.69 -0.07
N SER A 268 12.70 2.74 0.78
CA SER A 268 13.98 2.03 0.60
C SER A 268 13.98 1.07 -0.59
N ILE A 269 12.80 0.65 -1.05
CA ILE A 269 12.62 -0.29 -2.17
C ILE A 269 12.19 0.46 -3.44
N ILE A 270 11.20 1.35 -3.32
CA ILE A 270 10.60 2.11 -4.42
C ILE A 270 10.76 3.61 -4.15
N ARG A 271 11.28 4.35 -5.14
CA ARG A 271 11.42 5.81 -5.09
C ARG A 271 10.98 6.44 -6.39
N GLY A 272 10.26 7.58 -6.29
CA GLY A 272 9.94 8.42 -7.45
C GLY A 272 9.05 7.73 -8.48
N ASN A 273 8.12 6.88 -8.02
CA ASN A 273 7.18 6.17 -8.90
C ASN A 273 5.84 6.90 -9.04
N ASN A 274 5.88 8.21 -9.18
CA ASN A 274 4.70 9.06 -9.33
C ASN A 274 4.77 9.83 -10.65
N ARG A 275 3.66 9.80 -11.39
CA ARG A 275 3.49 10.64 -12.58
C ARG A 275 3.24 12.08 -12.14
N PRO A 276 3.80 13.11 -12.80
CA PRO A 276 3.45 14.51 -12.55
C PRO A 276 1.95 14.77 -12.75
N VAL A 277 1.42 15.73 -11.99
CA VAL A 277 0.02 16.16 -12.12
C VAL A 277 -0.32 16.64 -13.52
N GLN A 278 -1.53 16.35 -13.96
CA GLN A 278 -2.05 16.64 -15.30
C GLN A 278 -3.10 17.76 -15.23
N PRO A 279 -3.24 18.56 -16.31
CA PRO A 279 -4.23 19.62 -16.36
C PRO A 279 -5.67 19.09 -16.19
N LEU A 280 -6.48 19.81 -15.44
CA LEU A 280 -7.91 19.50 -15.30
C LEU A 280 -8.68 19.61 -16.62
N ASN A 281 -8.27 20.48 -17.53
CA ASN A 281 -8.92 20.70 -18.83
C ASN A 281 -10.44 20.96 -18.72
N GLY A 282 -10.85 21.67 -17.68
CA GLY A 282 -12.26 22.01 -17.42
C GLY A 282 -13.08 20.90 -16.75
N ARG A 283 -12.47 19.78 -16.36
CA ARG A 283 -13.17 18.74 -15.57
C ARG A 283 -13.56 19.30 -14.21
N ALA A 284 -14.75 18.93 -13.75
CA ALA A 284 -15.16 19.20 -12.38
C ALA A 284 -14.58 18.15 -11.43
N VAL A 285 -14.16 18.60 -10.25
CA VAL A 285 -13.92 17.73 -9.09
C VAL A 285 -15.06 17.95 -8.12
N VAL A 286 -15.79 16.88 -7.80
CA VAL A 286 -16.94 16.94 -6.87
C VAL A 286 -16.62 16.13 -5.61
N THR A 287 -17.38 16.39 -4.54
CA THR A 287 -17.23 15.68 -3.28
C THR A 287 -18.42 14.76 -3.07
N ASP A 288 -18.19 13.48 -2.87
CA ASP A 288 -19.19 12.44 -2.62
C ASP A 288 -18.87 11.65 -1.35
N ALA A 289 -19.91 11.07 -0.74
CA ALA A 289 -19.74 10.12 0.37
C ALA A 289 -19.64 8.69 -0.17
N LEU A 290 -18.67 7.93 0.40
CA LEU A 290 -18.55 6.50 0.19
C LEU A 290 -19.22 5.78 1.36
N SER A 291 -20.27 4.99 1.10
CA SER A 291 -20.89 4.15 2.13
C SER A 291 -20.24 2.77 2.18
N GLY A 292 -20.00 2.26 3.41
CA GLY A 292 -19.56 0.88 3.61
C GLY A 292 -20.69 -0.12 3.39
N SER A 293 -20.36 -1.40 3.42
CA SER A 293 -21.32 -2.48 3.58
C SER A 293 -22.00 -2.37 4.94
N ASP A 294 -23.33 -2.42 4.98
CA ASP A 294 -24.12 -2.59 6.20
C ASP A 294 -23.91 -3.99 6.77
#